data_9ba3863663112b8568f97311dd41ea27
#
_entry.id   9ba3863663112b8568f97311dd41ea27
#
_cell.length_a   1.000
_cell.length_b   1.000
_cell.length_c   1.000
_cell.angle_alpha   90.00
_cell.angle_beta   90.00
_cell.angle_gamma   90.00
#
_symmetry.space_group_name_H-M   'P 1'
#
loop_
_entity.id
_entity.type
_entity.pdbx_description
1 polymer ?
#
loop_
_entity_poly.entity_id
_entity_poly.type
_entity_poly.pdbx_seq_one_letter_code
_entity_poly.pdbx_strand_id
1 'polypeptide(L)'
;MIYMSKVVIGMSGGVDSSVAAIVLKNMGYEVIGLFMRNWDSTVNNDYLGNPNLNNNICPQEDDFNDAKAVCEKLDIPLYRIDFVKEYWDYVFTYFLDELKVGRTPNPDIMCNKYIKFDLFIKEAKKLGADFIATGHYARIKDGKLLRAVDSNKDQTYFLSQLSNKQLENVLFPIGDLVKSDVRRIAKEYGLITANKKDSTGICFIGERNFKEFLKNYLPAKPGNVMNIETKEIIGTHQGLMYYTIGQRKGLNIGGNTDKMFVVGKNLKDNILYVAFGEDNDYLKSDSCIVSNMNFISKERPKKCQAKFRYRQTDIDVEIEYLDNNEIIVHYNNVKAVTPGQACVLYLGDECLGGGIIKEVLKDNEKIWYLL
;
A
#
# COMPACT_ATOMS: atom_id res chain seq x y z
N MET A 1 -13.40 35.92 -20.63
CA MET A 1 -13.48 34.45 -20.49
C MET A 1 -13.14 34.15 -19.02
N ILE A 2 -14.03 33.50 -18.31
CA ILE A 2 -13.72 33.00 -16.96
C ILE A 2 -12.72 31.84 -17.17
N TYR A 3 -11.50 32.00 -16.68
CA TYR A 3 -10.52 30.92 -16.71
C TYR A 3 -11.00 29.81 -15.74
N MET A 4 -11.38 28.67 -16.27
CA MET A 4 -11.68 27.49 -15.48
C MET A 4 -10.38 26.71 -15.25
N SER A 5 -10.02 26.45 -14.01
CA SER A 5 -8.83 25.66 -13.71
C SER A 5 -9.01 24.23 -14.21
N LYS A 6 -7.96 23.71 -14.82
CA LYS A 6 -7.93 22.38 -15.42
C LYS A 6 -7.41 21.35 -14.46
N VAL A 7 -8.15 20.25 -14.28
CA VAL A 7 -7.78 19.12 -13.43
C VAL A 7 -7.63 17.86 -14.25
N VAL A 8 -6.48 17.21 -14.15
CA VAL A 8 -6.30 15.85 -14.69
C VAL A 8 -6.49 14.85 -13.56
N ILE A 9 -7.51 13.98 -13.71
CA ILE A 9 -7.84 12.95 -12.71
C ILE A 9 -7.38 11.58 -13.17
N GLY A 10 -6.72 10.82 -12.26
CA GLY A 10 -6.41 9.41 -12.47
C GLY A 10 -7.68 8.56 -12.46
N MET A 11 -8.10 8.09 -13.64
CA MET A 11 -9.25 7.19 -13.80
C MET A 11 -8.80 5.74 -13.74
N SER A 12 -9.26 5.00 -12.73
CA SER A 12 -8.87 3.60 -12.51
C SER A 12 -9.93 2.57 -12.94
N GLY A 13 -11.07 3.04 -13.46
CA GLY A 13 -12.24 2.16 -13.72
C GLY A 13 -12.96 1.70 -12.45
N GLY A 14 -12.61 2.22 -11.29
CA GLY A 14 -13.27 1.97 -10.01
C GLY A 14 -14.28 3.06 -9.63
N VAL A 15 -15.17 2.78 -8.68
CA VAL A 15 -16.20 3.72 -8.21
C VAL A 15 -15.62 4.99 -7.61
N ASP A 16 -14.48 4.90 -6.92
CA ASP A 16 -13.88 6.03 -6.20
C ASP A 16 -13.37 7.11 -7.17
N SER A 17 -12.61 6.73 -8.20
CA SER A 17 -12.16 7.66 -9.25
C SER A 17 -13.33 8.22 -10.08
N SER A 18 -14.36 7.41 -10.30
CA SER A 18 -15.56 7.84 -11.01
C SER A 18 -16.31 8.95 -10.27
N VAL A 19 -16.50 8.79 -8.96
CA VAL A 19 -17.17 9.79 -8.12
C VAL A 19 -16.29 11.02 -7.90
N ALA A 20 -14.98 10.83 -7.78
CA ALA A 20 -14.04 11.94 -7.70
C ALA A 20 -14.15 12.85 -8.95
N ALA A 21 -14.32 12.27 -10.14
CA ALA A 21 -14.56 13.03 -11.37
C ALA A 21 -15.88 13.83 -11.33
N ILE A 22 -16.96 13.25 -10.79
CA ILE A 22 -18.25 13.95 -10.60
C ILE A 22 -18.08 15.15 -9.67
N VAL A 23 -17.42 14.94 -8.52
CA VAL A 23 -17.20 16.00 -7.52
C VAL A 23 -16.43 17.17 -8.14
N LEU A 24 -15.36 16.88 -8.90
CA LEU A 24 -14.59 17.92 -9.59
C LEU A 24 -15.40 18.71 -10.61
N LYS A 25 -16.24 18.03 -11.43
CA LYS A 25 -17.16 18.74 -12.36
C LYS A 25 -18.14 19.61 -11.62
N ASN A 26 -18.72 19.14 -10.53
CA ASN A 26 -19.66 19.92 -9.71
C ASN A 26 -18.99 21.11 -9.02
N MET A 27 -17.68 21.04 -8.78
CA MET A 27 -16.88 22.17 -8.29
C MET A 27 -16.53 23.19 -9.38
N GLY A 28 -16.86 22.92 -10.65
CA GLY A 28 -16.65 23.83 -11.77
C GLY A 28 -15.27 23.73 -12.41
N TYR A 29 -14.54 22.63 -12.23
CA TYR A 29 -13.27 22.39 -12.92
C TYR A 29 -13.49 21.91 -14.37
N GLU A 30 -12.55 22.25 -15.26
CA GLU A 30 -12.35 21.56 -16.52
C GLU A 30 -11.64 20.22 -16.22
N VAL A 31 -12.34 19.09 -16.35
CA VAL A 31 -11.84 17.78 -15.95
C VAL A 31 -11.38 16.98 -17.16
N ILE A 32 -10.17 16.42 -17.07
CA ILE A 32 -9.60 15.46 -18.04
C ILE A 32 -9.30 14.16 -17.31
N GLY A 33 -9.77 13.03 -17.83
CA GLY A 33 -9.44 11.71 -17.35
C GLY A 33 -8.10 11.22 -17.93
N LEU A 34 -7.26 10.60 -17.12
CA LEU A 34 -6.05 9.91 -17.55
C LEU A 34 -6.00 8.52 -16.94
N PHE A 35 -6.08 7.50 -17.80
CA PHE A 35 -5.96 6.10 -17.39
C PHE A 35 -4.50 5.65 -17.48
N MET A 36 -4.00 5.02 -16.42
CA MET A 36 -2.65 4.47 -16.37
C MET A 36 -2.69 2.95 -16.51
N ARG A 37 -2.03 2.42 -17.54
CA ARG A 37 -1.75 0.99 -17.67
C ARG A 37 -0.39 0.72 -17.02
N ASN A 38 -0.38 -0.04 -15.92
CA ASN A 38 0.83 -0.25 -15.12
C ASN A 38 1.25 -1.73 -15.05
N TRP A 39 0.42 -2.65 -15.51
CA TRP A 39 0.72 -4.07 -15.52
C TRP A 39 0.22 -4.74 -16.79
N ASP A 40 1.00 -5.66 -17.30
CA ASP A 40 0.63 -6.53 -18.41
C ASP A 40 1.05 -7.95 -18.06
N SER A 41 0.10 -8.86 -17.95
CA SER A 41 0.39 -10.23 -17.52
C SER A 41 1.32 -10.97 -18.48
N THR A 42 1.23 -10.69 -19.78
CA THR A 42 2.08 -11.32 -20.80
C THR A 42 3.50 -10.77 -20.74
N VAL A 43 3.65 -9.44 -20.77
CA VAL A 43 4.95 -8.75 -20.71
C VAL A 43 5.67 -9.06 -19.41
N ASN A 44 4.93 -9.13 -18.30
CA ASN A 44 5.47 -9.36 -16.97
C ASN A 44 5.55 -10.84 -16.58
N ASN A 45 5.24 -11.79 -17.47
CA ASN A 45 5.25 -13.23 -17.21
C ASN A 45 4.40 -13.64 -15.99
N ASP A 46 3.24 -13.02 -15.80
CA ASP A 46 2.32 -13.24 -14.68
C ASP A 46 1.33 -14.37 -15.03
N TYR A 47 1.80 -15.60 -15.01
CA TYR A 47 1.00 -16.79 -15.39
C TYR A 47 0.49 -17.56 -14.19
N LEU A 48 1.37 -17.89 -13.25
CA LEU A 48 1.01 -18.67 -12.07
C LEU A 48 0.24 -17.80 -11.06
N GLY A 49 -0.81 -18.37 -10.47
CA GLY A 49 -1.61 -17.67 -9.46
C GLY A 49 -2.48 -16.54 -9.99
N ASN A 50 -2.56 -16.36 -11.30
CA ASN A 50 -3.40 -15.39 -11.96
C ASN A 50 -4.78 -16.01 -12.26
N PRO A 51 -5.88 -15.62 -11.58
CA PRO A 51 -7.20 -16.20 -11.79
C PRO A 51 -7.82 -15.81 -13.14
N ASN A 52 -7.26 -14.79 -13.81
CA ASN A 52 -7.79 -14.21 -15.04
C ASN A 52 -7.04 -14.66 -16.30
N LEU A 53 -6.16 -15.67 -16.19
CA LEU A 53 -5.30 -16.10 -17.30
C LEU A 53 -6.10 -16.60 -18.51
N ASN A 54 -7.27 -17.19 -18.26
CA ASN A 54 -8.16 -17.74 -19.28
C ASN A 54 -9.26 -16.76 -19.71
N ASN A 55 -9.27 -15.53 -19.19
CA ASN A 55 -10.23 -14.52 -19.62
C ASN A 55 -9.82 -13.98 -20.99
N ASN A 56 -10.79 -13.80 -21.87
CA ASN A 56 -10.57 -13.25 -23.21
C ASN A 56 -10.09 -11.78 -23.19
N ILE A 57 -10.24 -11.10 -22.06
CA ILE A 57 -9.88 -9.68 -21.87
C ILE A 57 -9.00 -9.56 -20.63
N CYS A 58 -7.91 -8.81 -20.75
CA CYS A 58 -7.06 -8.47 -19.61
C CYS A 58 -7.86 -7.61 -18.60
N PRO A 59 -7.78 -7.85 -17.28
CA PRO A 59 -8.49 -7.06 -16.28
C PRO A 59 -8.26 -5.55 -16.39
N GLN A 60 -7.08 -5.13 -16.83
CA GLN A 60 -6.80 -3.71 -17.06
C GLN A 60 -7.53 -3.13 -18.28
N GLU A 61 -7.85 -3.94 -19.28
CA GLU A 61 -8.71 -3.49 -20.40
C GLU A 61 -10.17 -3.36 -19.94
N ASP A 62 -10.65 -4.25 -19.06
CA ASP A 62 -11.98 -4.10 -18.44
C ASP A 62 -12.05 -2.81 -17.60
N ASP A 63 -11.01 -2.54 -16.80
CA ASP A 63 -10.92 -1.30 -16.03
C ASP A 63 -10.85 -0.06 -16.93
N PHE A 64 -10.14 -0.15 -18.07
CA PHE A 64 -10.10 0.94 -19.06
C PHE A 64 -11.47 1.16 -19.71
N ASN A 65 -12.18 0.11 -20.07
CA ASN A 65 -13.52 0.20 -20.65
C ASN A 65 -14.52 0.81 -19.66
N ASP A 66 -14.44 0.44 -18.39
CA ASP A 66 -15.24 1.06 -17.32
C ASP A 66 -14.92 2.55 -17.17
N ALA A 67 -13.63 2.91 -17.14
CA ALA A 67 -13.20 4.32 -17.09
C ALA A 67 -13.70 5.11 -18.30
N LYS A 68 -13.62 4.51 -19.47
CA LYS A 68 -14.12 5.11 -20.74
C LYS A 68 -15.62 5.36 -20.68
N ALA A 69 -16.42 4.36 -20.30
CA ALA A 69 -17.87 4.51 -20.20
C ALA A 69 -18.28 5.58 -19.17
N VAL A 70 -17.54 5.69 -18.05
CA VAL A 70 -17.77 6.77 -17.07
C VAL A 70 -17.43 8.13 -17.66
N CYS A 71 -16.27 8.26 -18.34
CA CYS A 71 -15.86 9.52 -18.95
C CYS A 71 -16.80 9.97 -20.06
N GLU A 72 -17.27 9.07 -20.92
CA GLU A 72 -18.28 9.35 -21.95
C GLU A 72 -19.59 9.83 -21.32
N LYS A 73 -20.06 9.18 -20.25
CA LYS A 73 -21.29 9.58 -19.54
C LYS A 73 -21.17 10.96 -18.88
N LEU A 74 -19.98 11.30 -18.41
CA LEU A 74 -19.71 12.58 -17.74
C LEU A 74 -19.26 13.67 -18.70
N ASP A 75 -19.16 13.38 -20.00
CA ASP A 75 -18.61 14.30 -21.01
C ASP A 75 -17.23 14.83 -20.58
N ILE A 76 -16.30 13.89 -20.32
CA ILE A 76 -14.92 14.14 -19.91
C ILE A 76 -13.99 13.48 -20.93
N PRO A 77 -13.04 14.20 -21.54
CA PRO A 77 -12.03 13.57 -22.41
C PRO A 77 -11.17 12.59 -21.61
N LEU A 78 -10.92 11.39 -22.16
CA LEU A 78 -10.09 10.36 -21.53
C LEU A 78 -8.86 10.09 -22.39
N TYR A 79 -7.70 10.15 -21.76
CA TYR A 79 -6.42 9.72 -22.34
C TYR A 79 -5.93 8.45 -21.63
N ARG A 80 -5.06 7.69 -22.32
CA ARG A 80 -4.42 6.49 -21.79
C ARG A 80 -2.91 6.62 -21.89
N ILE A 81 -2.21 6.20 -20.85
CA ILE A 81 -0.75 6.13 -20.81
C ILE A 81 -0.30 4.76 -20.32
N ASP A 82 0.88 4.33 -20.80
CA ASP A 82 1.50 3.07 -20.45
C ASP A 82 2.73 3.32 -19.55
N PHE A 83 2.72 2.74 -18.35
CA PHE A 83 3.81 2.77 -17.38
C PHE A 83 4.21 1.34 -16.96
N VAL A 84 3.95 0.31 -17.77
CA VAL A 84 4.25 -1.08 -17.45
C VAL A 84 5.72 -1.26 -17.12
N LYS A 85 6.62 -0.65 -17.93
CA LYS A 85 8.06 -0.72 -17.70
C LYS A 85 8.46 0.01 -16.42
N GLU A 86 7.98 1.24 -16.20
CA GLU A 86 8.33 2.05 -15.04
C GLU A 86 7.78 1.45 -13.75
N TYR A 87 6.58 0.84 -13.78
CA TYR A 87 6.04 0.12 -12.64
C TYR A 87 6.91 -1.09 -12.28
N TRP A 88 7.36 -1.84 -13.29
CA TRP A 88 8.30 -2.94 -13.09
C TRP A 88 9.59 -2.45 -12.44
N ASP A 89 10.22 -1.42 -13.00
CA ASP A 89 11.53 -0.93 -12.58
C ASP A 89 11.51 -0.30 -11.19
N TYR A 90 10.49 0.52 -10.86
CA TYR A 90 10.47 1.31 -9.62
C TYR A 90 9.66 0.69 -8.47
N VAL A 91 8.71 -0.18 -8.79
CA VAL A 91 7.80 -0.74 -7.78
C VAL A 91 8.01 -2.23 -7.61
N PHE A 92 7.92 -2.99 -8.70
CA PHE A 92 7.92 -4.44 -8.63
C PHE A 92 9.30 -5.03 -8.34
N THR A 93 10.36 -4.48 -8.93
CA THR A 93 11.74 -4.88 -8.62
C THR A 93 12.07 -4.66 -7.14
N TYR A 94 11.73 -3.47 -6.60
CA TYR A 94 11.86 -3.21 -5.17
C TYR A 94 11.11 -4.25 -4.32
N PHE A 95 9.87 -4.55 -4.70
CA PHE A 95 9.05 -5.54 -4.00
C PHE A 95 9.72 -6.92 -3.99
N LEU A 96 10.25 -7.39 -5.12
CA LEU A 96 10.96 -8.67 -5.20
C LEU A 96 12.26 -8.67 -4.40
N ASP A 97 13.03 -7.59 -4.44
CA ASP A 97 14.31 -7.52 -3.75
C ASP A 97 14.16 -7.53 -2.23
N GLU A 98 13.16 -6.84 -1.69
CA GLU A 98 12.84 -6.90 -0.26
C GLU A 98 12.38 -8.31 0.16
N LEU A 99 11.58 -9.00 -0.66
CA LEU A 99 11.18 -10.38 -0.39
C LEU A 99 12.36 -11.36 -0.40
N LYS A 100 13.34 -11.18 -1.30
CA LYS A 100 14.56 -12.02 -1.35
C LYS A 100 15.35 -11.96 -0.05
N VAL A 101 15.38 -10.78 0.59
CA VAL A 101 16.05 -10.60 1.89
C VAL A 101 15.12 -10.84 3.09
N GLY A 102 14.00 -11.53 2.86
CA GLY A 102 13.07 -11.98 3.92
C GLY A 102 12.14 -10.91 4.47
N ARG A 103 12.25 -9.65 4.03
CA ARG A 103 11.41 -8.53 4.48
C ARG A 103 10.02 -8.61 3.89
N THR A 104 9.10 -7.82 4.44
CA THR A 104 7.72 -7.72 3.96
C THR A 104 7.46 -6.31 3.45
N PRO A 105 7.71 -6.00 2.17
CA PRO A 105 7.53 -4.68 1.60
C PRO A 105 6.07 -4.27 1.39
N ASN A 106 5.85 -2.96 1.21
CA ASN A 106 4.58 -2.41 0.79
C ASN A 106 4.71 -1.75 -0.59
N PRO A 107 4.38 -2.46 -1.68
CA PRO A 107 4.53 -1.93 -3.03
C PRO A 107 3.58 -0.76 -3.34
N ASP A 108 2.43 -0.64 -2.64
CA ASP A 108 1.45 0.42 -2.89
C ASP A 108 2.01 1.80 -2.53
N ILE A 109 2.84 1.88 -1.48
CA ILE A 109 3.55 3.13 -1.12
C ILE A 109 4.50 3.55 -2.24
N MET A 110 5.26 2.62 -2.81
CA MET A 110 6.18 2.91 -3.91
C MET A 110 5.43 3.26 -5.20
N CYS A 111 4.30 2.60 -5.45
CA CYS A 111 3.42 2.94 -6.56
C CYS A 111 2.91 4.39 -6.44
N ASN A 112 2.45 4.80 -5.26
CA ASN A 112 2.06 6.19 -5.05
C ASN A 112 3.23 7.14 -5.26
N LYS A 113 4.39 6.85 -4.67
CA LYS A 113 5.58 7.71 -4.73
C LYS A 113 6.09 7.95 -6.15
N TYR A 114 6.26 6.88 -6.92
CA TYR A 114 6.96 6.94 -8.21
C TYR A 114 6.02 6.99 -9.42
N ILE A 115 4.87 6.30 -9.36
CA ILE A 115 3.97 6.23 -10.51
C ILE A 115 2.89 7.32 -10.40
N LYS A 116 2.03 7.26 -9.37
CA LYS A 116 0.85 8.14 -9.28
C LYS A 116 1.17 9.61 -8.97
N PHE A 117 2.21 9.88 -8.19
CA PHE A 117 2.55 11.24 -7.76
C PHE A 117 3.92 11.72 -8.25
N ASP A 118 4.52 11.02 -9.24
CA ASP A 118 5.66 11.52 -9.99
C ASP A 118 5.42 11.43 -11.50
N LEU A 119 5.38 10.23 -12.09
CA LEU A 119 5.21 10.07 -13.53
C LEU A 119 3.85 10.59 -14.01
N PHE A 120 2.77 10.23 -13.31
CA PHE A 120 1.43 10.74 -13.64
C PHE A 120 1.36 12.27 -13.57
N ILE A 121 1.98 12.92 -12.58
CA ILE A 121 2.04 14.40 -12.51
C ILE A 121 2.73 14.97 -13.75
N LYS A 122 3.84 14.36 -14.19
CA LYS A 122 4.57 14.81 -15.38
C LYS A 122 3.72 14.74 -16.64
N GLU A 123 2.95 13.66 -16.80
CA GLU A 123 2.05 13.50 -17.95
C GLU A 123 0.83 14.43 -17.87
N ALA A 124 0.23 14.59 -16.69
CA ALA A 124 -0.86 15.53 -16.48
C ALA A 124 -0.47 16.97 -16.82
N LYS A 125 0.75 17.39 -16.50
CA LYS A 125 1.28 18.71 -16.87
C LYS A 125 1.39 18.91 -18.39
N LYS A 126 1.71 17.85 -19.17
CA LYS A 126 1.71 17.93 -20.65
C LYS A 126 0.31 18.15 -21.20
N LEU A 127 -0.73 17.72 -20.48
CA LEU A 127 -2.13 17.98 -20.81
C LEU A 127 -2.62 19.37 -20.36
N GLY A 128 -1.72 20.17 -19.76
CA GLY A 128 -2.02 21.53 -19.28
C GLY A 128 -2.75 21.55 -17.94
N ALA A 129 -2.54 20.57 -17.06
CA ALA A 129 -3.16 20.52 -15.76
C ALA A 129 -2.64 21.63 -14.81
N ASP A 130 -3.56 22.37 -14.21
CA ASP A 130 -3.30 23.24 -13.05
C ASP A 130 -3.24 22.39 -11.77
N PHE A 131 -4.12 21.39 -11.68
CA PHE A 131 -4.21 20.44 -10.58
C PHE A 131 -4.25 19.00 -11.08
N ILE A 132 -3.83 18.08 -10.25
CA ILE A 132 -4.07 16.66 -10.44
C ILE A 132 -5.03 16.14 -9.36
N ALA A 133 -5.78 15.10 -9.69
CA ALA A 133 -6.69 14.48 -8.73
C ALA A 133 -6.62 12.96 -8.78
N THR A 134 -6.92 12.35 -7.66
CA THR A 134 -7.06 10.89 -7.55
C THR A 134 -8.23 10.53 -6.64
N GLY A 135 -8.76 9.32 -6.78
CA GLY A 135 -9.82 8.79 -5.93
C GLY A 135 -9.32 8.26 -4.58
N HIS A 136 -8.25 8.83 -4.00
CA HIS A 136 -7.80 8.44 -2.66
C HIS A 136 -8.67 9.07 -1.58
N TYR A 137 -8.87 8.29 -0.51
CA TYR A 137 -9.46 8.76 0.74
C TYR A 137 -8.36 9.41 1.58
N ALA A 138 -8.15 10.69 1.38
CA ALA A 138 -7.24 11.57 2.12
C ALA A 138 -7.73 13.01 1.97
N ARG A 139 -7.22 13.93 2.76
CA ARG A 139 -7.54 15.37 2.66
C ARG A 139 -6.26 16.18 2.64
N ILE A 140 -6.30 17.32 1.94
CA ILE A 140 -5.25 18.34 2.02
C ILE A 140 -5.91 19.62 2.48
N LYS A 141 -5.43 20.17 3.59
CA LYS A 141 -5.88 21.45 4.14
C LYS A 141 -4.69 22.19 4.72
N ASP A 142 -4.56 23.46 4.36
CA ASP A 142 -3.47 24.33 4.82
C ASP A 142 -2.06 23.75 4.60
N GLY A 143 -1.89 23.05 3.46
CA GLY A 143 -0.65 22.37 3.10
C GLY A 143 -0.34 21.10 3.89
N LYS A 144 -1.26 20.61 4.70
CA LYS A 144 -1.14 19.41 5.53
C LYS A 144 -1.89 18.23 4.89
N LEU A 145 -1.29 17.07 4.89
CA LEU A 145 -1.97 15.81 4.53
C LEU A 145 -2.75 15.31 5.75
N LEU A 146 -4.06 15.22 5.62
CA LEU A 146 -4.95 14.82 6.71
C LEU A 146 -5.67 13.51 6.38
N ARG A 147 -6.00 12.75 7.43
CA ARG A 147 -6.82 11.54 7.32
C ARG A 147 -8.15 11.85 6.63
N ALA A 148 -8.69 10.86 5.92
CA ALA A 148 -10.05 10.94 5.40
C ALA A 148 -11.09 10.96 6.53
N VAL A 149 -12.29 11.47 6.22
CA VAL A 149 -13.43 11.41 7.15
C VAL A 149 -13.87 9.94 7.38
N ASP A 150 -13.82 9.10 6.35
CA ASP A 150 -14.02 7.66 6.51
C ASP A 150 -12.75 6.99 7.03
N SER A 151 -12.68 6.79 8.35
CA SER A 151 -11.53 6.16 9.02
C SER A 151 -11.26 4.73 8.56
N ASN A 152 -12.28 4.00 8.08
CA ASN A 152 -12.13 2.64 7.56
C ASN A 152 -11.51 2.62 6.16
N LYS A 153 -11.58 3.74 5.45
CA LYS A 153 -11.06 3.91 4.09
C LYS A 153 -9.85 4.81 4.01
N ASP A 154 -9.46 5.46 5.11
CA ASP A 154 -8.30 6.34 5.14
C ASP A 154 -7.07 5.70 4.47
N GLN A 155 -6.49 6.40 3.50
CA GLN A 155 -5.36 5.93 2.69
C GLN A 155 -4.09 6.75 2.89
N THR A 156 -4.05 7.63 3.88
CA THR A 156 -2.86 8.45 4.18
C THR A 156 -1.62 7.60 4.50
N TYR A 157 -1.83 6.39 5.03
CA TYR A 157 -0.75 5.40 5.23
C TYR A 157 0.06 5.15 3.94
N PHE A 158 -0.62 5.00 2.81
CA PHE A 158 0.02 4.76 1.51
C PHE A 158 0.60 6.02 0.86
N LEU A 159 0.27 7.21 1.38
CA LEU A 159 0.73 8.51 0.90
C LEU A 159 1.91 9.05 1.72
N SER A 160 2.32 8.36 2.77
CA SER A 160 3.34 8.80 3.74
C SER A 160 4.73 9.07 3.16
N GLN A 161 5.03 8.55 1.98
CA GLN A 161 6.31 8.75 1.28
C GLN A 161 6.24 9.84 0.18
N LEU A 162 5.14 10.61 0.12
CA LEU A 162 5.03 11.76 -0.79
C LEU A 162 5.74 12.98 -0.22
N SER A 163 6.38 13.74 -1.07
CA SER A 163 6.95 15.05 -0.69
C SER A 163 5.90 16.14 -0.72
N ASN A 164 6.12 17.23 0.03
CA ASN A 164 5.26 18.42 -0.02
C ASN A 164 5.11 18.95 -1.44
N LYS A 165 6.19 18.96 -2.23
CA LYS A 165 6.18 19.38 -3.63
C LYS A 165 5.24 18.53 -4.49
N GLN A 166 5.13 17.24 -4.23
CA GLN A 166 4.17 16.37 -4.93
C GLN A 166 2.73 16.68 -4.54
N LEU A 167 2.49 17.14 -3.31
CA LEU A 167 1.16 17.42 -2.79
C LEU A 167 0.64 18.85 -3.09
N GLU A 168 1.50 19.79 -3.53
CA GLU A 168 1.14 21.19 -3.74
C GLU A 168 -0.10 21.41 -4.61
N ASN A 169 -0.25 20.64 -5.69
CA ASN A 169 -1.36 20.78 -6.64
C ASN A 169 -2.18 19.50 -6.76
N VAL A 170 -2.32 18.77 -5.65
CA VAL A 170 -3.09 17.53 -5.58
C VAL A 170 -4.44 17.79 -4.94
N LEU A 171 -5.48 17.21 -5.53
CA LEU A 171 -6.83 17.18 -4.99
C LEU A 171 -7.24 15.74 -4.65
N PHE A 172 -7.86 15.56 -3.50
CA PHE A 172 -8.51 14.32 -3.09
C PHE A 172 -10.03 14.56 -2.93
N PRO A 173 -10.79 14.57 -4.04
CA PRO A 173 -12.18 15.08 -4.06
C PRO A 173 -13.15 14.31 -3.17
N ILE A 174 -12.82 13.05 -2.83
CA ILE A 174 -13.68 12.18 -2.00
C ILE A 174 -13.19 12.02 -0.57
N GLY A 175 -12.16 12.78 -0.16
CA GLY A 175 -11.59 12.69 1.18
C GLY A 175 -12.54 13.07 2.32
N ASP A 176 -13.50 13.91 2.03
CA ASP A 176 -14.56 14.33 2.97
C ASP A 176 -15.83 13.46 2.90
N LEU A 177 -15.85 12.42 2.04
CA LEU A 177 -16.99 11.52 1.85
C LEU A 177 -16.75 10.17 2.54
N VAL A 178 -17.81 9.60 3.10
CA VAL A 178 -17.80 8.19 3.51
C VAL A 178 -18.13 7.29 2.32
N LYS A 179 -17.67 6.03 2.35
CA LYS A 179 -17.82 5.08 1.24
C LYS A 179 -19.28 4.86 0.82
N SER A 180 -20.22 4.89 1.77
CA SER A 180 -21.65 4.79 1.46
C SER A 180 -22.13 5.95 0.59
N ASP A 181 -21.66 7.18 0.85
CA ASP A 181 -22.02 8.33 0.04
C ASP A 181 -21.41 8.27 -1.36
N VAL A 182 -20.16 7.83 -1.47
CA VAL A 182 -19.52 7.58 -2.76
C VAL A 182 -20.35 6.62 -3.59
N ARG A 183 -20.81 5.50 -3.00
CA ARG A 183 -21.68 4.54 -3.71
C ARG A 183 -23.05 5.10 -4.03
N ARG A 184 -23.63 5.91 -3.15
CA ARG A 184 -24.92 6.60 -3.38
C ARG A 184 -24.81 7.56 -4.58
N ILE A 185 -23.80 8.42 -4.59
CA ILE A 185 -23.54 9.36 -5.69
C ILE A 185 -23.37 8.59 -7.02
N ALA A 186 -22.56 7.54 -7.03
CA ALA A 186 -22.35 6.72 -8.22
C ALA A 186 -23.68 6.13 -8.77
N LYS A 187 -24.59 5.70 -7.89
CA LYS A 187 -25.93 5.19 -8.26
C LYS A 187 -26.83 6.31 -8.78
N GLU A 188 -26.86 7.47 -8.12
CA GLU A 188 -27.67 8.62 -8.52
C GLU A 188 -27.28 9.11 -9.93
N TYR A 189 -25.99 9.08 -10.25
CA TYR A 189 -25.49 9.38 -11.59
C TYR A 189 -25.61 8.20 -12.56
N GLY A 190 -26.10 7.03 -12.10
CA GLY A 190 -26.28 5.82 -12.90
C GLY A 190 -24.98 5.31 -13.52
N LEU A 191 -23.85 5.39 -12.77
CA LEU A 191 -22.56 4.91 -13.25
C LEU A 191 -22.51 3.38 -13.26
N ILE A 192 -21.88 2.79 -14.27
CA ILE A 192 -21.66 1.34 -14.37
C ILE A 192 -20.81 0.81 -13.21
N THR A 193 -19.92 1.66 -12.65
CA THR A 193 -19.02 1.33 -11.54
C THR A 193 -19.71 1.33 -10.17
N ALA A 194 -20.98 1.75 -10.05
CA ALA A 194 -21.66 1.92 -8.76
C ALA A 194 -21.67 0.66 -7.87
N ASN A 195 -21.81 -0.52 -8.48
CA ASN A 195 -21.83 -1.81 -7.80
C ASN A 195 -20.51 -2.58 -7.91
N LYS A 196 -19.49 -2.01 -8.60
CA LYS A 196 -18.18 -2.65 -8.74
C LYS A 196 -17.52 -2.83 -7.37
N LYS A 197 -16.98 -4.03 -7.12
CA LYS A 197 -16.25 -4.32 -5.88
C LYS A 197 -14.99 -3.44 -5.79
N ASP A 198 -14.61 -3.10 -4.56
CA ASP A 198 -13.34 -2.41 -4.34
C ASP A 198 -12.19 -3.31 -4.79
N SER A 199 -11.18 -2.73 -5.43
CA SER A 199 -9.98 -3.47 -5.82
C SER A 199 -9.27 -3.99 -4.57
N THR A 200 -8.87 -5.25 -4.62
CA THR A 200 -8.10 -5.94 -3.59
C THR A 200 -6.81 -6.49 -4.19
N GLY A 201 -5.82 -6.78 -3.34
CA GLY A 201 -4.50 -7.23 -3.81
C GLY A 201 -3.49 -6.10 -4.00
N ILE A 202 -2.43 -6.37 -4.77
CA ILE A 202 -1.38 -5.40 -5.08
C ILE A 202 -1.90 -4.41 -6.12
N CYS A 203 -1.62 -3.12 -5.91
CA CYS A 203 -2.07 -2.04 -6.79
C CYS A 203 -1.70 -2.33 -8.26
N PHE A 204 -2.68 -2.23 -9.16
CA PHE A 204 -2.62 -2.53 -10.59
C PHE A 204 -2.39 -4.01 -10.98
N ILE A 205 -1.87 -4.86 -10.10
CA ILE A 205 -1.74 -6.30 -10.35
C ILE A 205 -3.07 -7.01 -10.03
N GLY A 206 -3.75 -6.55 -8.97
CA GLY A 206 -5.03 -7.10 -8.53
C GLY A 206 -4.89 -8.37 -7.68
N GLU A 207 -5.97 -9.12 -7.60
CA GLU A 207 -6.00 -10.38 -6.83
C GLU A 207 -5.15 -11.46 -7.49
N ARG A 208 -4.28 -12.07 -6.69
CA ARG A 208 -3.45 -13.22 -7.08
C ARG A 208 -3.40 -14.21 -5.93
N ASN A 209 -3.26 -15.50 -6.26
CA ASN A 209 -2.75 -16.43 -5.27
C ASN A 209 -1.29 -16.07 -5.00
N PHE A 210 -1.02 -15.42 -3.88
CA PHE A 210 0.26 -14.79 -3.60
C PHE A 210 1.46 -15.72 -3.72
N LYS A 211 1.36 -16.95 -3.21
CA LYS A 211 2.45 -17.94 -3.30
C LYS A 211 2.71 -18.36 -4.74
N GLU A 212 1.66 -18.70 -5.47
CA GLU A 212 1.79 -19.12 -6.88
C GLU A 212 2.26 -17.94 -7.75
N PHE A 213 1.74 -16.75 -7.53
CA PHE A 213 2.18 -15.56 -8.23
C PHE A 213 3.68 -15.31 -8.06
N LEU A 214 4.19 -15.39 -6.84
CA LEU A 214 5.61 -15.16 -6.58
C LEU A 214 6.51 -16.24 -7.22
N LYS A 215 6.03 -17.45 -7.46
CA LYS A 215 6.80 -18.49 -8.16
C LYS A 215 7.17 -18.13 -9.60
N ASN A 216 6.44 -17.18 -10.23
CA ASN A 216 6.84 -16.66 -11.54
C ASN A 216 8.20 -15.94 -11.49
N TYR A 217 8.59 -15.40 -10.33
CA TYR A 217 9.74 -14.48 -10.19
C TYR A 217 10.78 -14.95 -9.19
N LEU A 218 10.34 -15.65 -8.15
CA LEU A 218 11.17 -16.12 -7.04
C LEU A 218 11.02 -17.63 -6.90
N PRO A 219 12.06 -18.40 -7.22
CA PRO A 219 11.99 -19.88 -7.12
C PRO A 219 11.77 -20.31 -5.66
N ALA A 220 10.90 -21.30 -5.48
CA ALA A 220 10.65 -21.88 -4.17
C ALA A 220 11.94 -22.54 -3.64
N LYS A 221 12.27 -22.26 -2.38
CA LYS A 221 13.38 -22.90 -1.65
C LYS A 221 12.81 -23.48 -0.35
N PRO A 222 12.34 -24.72 -0.35
CA PRO A 222 11.84 -25.38 0.86
C PRO A 222 12.88 -25.44 1.97
N GLY A 223 12.42 -25.37 3.21
CA GLY A 223 13.25 -25.45 4.41
C GLY A 223 12.44 -25.85 5.64
N ASN A 224 13.09 -25.85 6.79
CA ASN A 224 12.48 -26.30 8.04
C ASN A 224 11.60 -25.25 8.68
N VAL A 225 10.49 -25.68 9.28
CA VAL A 225 9.72 -24.89 10.24
C VAL A 225 10.09 -25.38 11.64
N MET A 226 10.56 -24.46 12.47
CA MET A 226 11.05 -24.77 13.81
C MET A 226 10.22 -24.04 14.87
N ASN A 227 9.78 -24.75 15.89
CA ASN A 227 9.26 -24.13 17.10
C ASN A 227 10.41 -23.41 17.79
N ILE A 228 10.28 -22.10 17.99
CA ILE A 228 11.36 -21.27 18.54
C ILE A 228 11.65 -21.59 20.01
N GLU A 229 10.66 -22.06 20.78
CA GLU A 229 10.76 -22.40 22.19
C GLU A 229 11.46 -23.74 22.41
N THR A 230 10.95 -24.80 21.76
CA THR A 230 11.47 -26.18 21.93
C THR A 230 12.66 -26.51 21.05
N LYS A 231 12.92 -25.70 20.00
CA LYS A 231 13.92 -25.94 18.95
C LYS A 231 13.63 -27.18 18.08
N GLU A 232 12.45 -27.75 18.18
CA GLU A 232 12.05 -28.90 17.38
C GLU A 232 11.63 -28.48 15.96
N ILE A 233 11.98 -29.28 15.00
CA ILE A 233 11.47 -29.15 13.61
C ILE A 233 10.09 -29.78 13.58
N ILE A 234 9.08 -28.96 13.29
CA ILE A 234 7.66 -29.36 13.30
C ILE A 234 7.02 -29.39 11.92
N GLY A 235 7.79 -29.11 10.87
CA GLY A 235 7.30 -29.12 9.50
C GLY A 235 8.29 -28.55 8.50
N THR A 236 7.79 -28.33 7.28
CA THR A 236 8.55 -27.72 6.19
C THR A 236 7.81 -26.54 5.59
N HIS A 237 8.53 -25.49 5.23
CA HIS A 237 7.98 -24.36 4.46
C HIS A 237 8.41 -24.42 3.00
N GLN A 238 7.71 -23.70 2.12
CA GLN A 238 7.97 -23.70 0.66
C GLN A 238 8.95 -22.59 0.22
N GLY A 239 9.34 -21.69 1.09
CA GLY A 239 10.23 -20.56 0.84
C GLY A 239 9.93 -19.43 1.82
N LEU A 240 10.96 -18.88 2.49
CA LEU A 240 10.82 -17.85 3.54
C LEU A 240 10.11 -16.58 3.05
N MET A 241 10.26 -16.24 1.76
CA MET A 241 9.65 -15.07 1.14
C MET A 241 8.11 -15.12 1.13
N TYR A 242 7.50 -16.29 1.26
CA TYR A 242 6.04 -16.45 1.23
C TYR A 242 5.37 -16.22 2.58
N TYR A 243 6.15 -15.95 3.63
CA TYR A 243 5.64 -15.79 4.99
C TYR A 243 5.93 -14.41 5.54
N THR A 244 4.99 -13.90 6.33
CA THR A 244 5.08 -12.61 7.02
C THR A 244 5.05 -12.83 8.53
N ILE A 245 5.79 -12.03 9.28
CA ILE A 245 5.76 -12.06 10.75
C ILE A 245 4.32 -11.81 11.24
N GLY A 246 3.86 -12.64 12.19
CA GLY A 246 2.49 -12.63 12.69
C GLY A 246 1.49 -13.40 11.81
N GLN A 247 1.93 -14.02 10.70
CA GLN A 247 1.05 -14.85 9.88
C GLN A 247 0.64 -16.12 10.63
N ARG A 248 -0.67 -16.43 10.60
CA ARG A 248 -1.27 -17.64 11.16
C ARG A 248 -1.73 -18.63 10.08
N LYS A 249 -2.40 -18.11 9.05
CA LYS A 249 -3.01 -18.95 8.01
C LYS A 249 -1.99 -19.40 6.97
N GLY A 250 -2.20 -20.59 6.40
CA GLY A 250 -1.40 -21.10 5.27
C GLY A 250 -0.02 -21.65 5.66
N LEU A 251 0.19 -21.98 6.94
CA LEU A 251 1.40 -22.67 7.41
C LEU A 251 1.39 -24.16 7.03
N ASN A 252 0.18 -24.75 6.88
CA ASN A 252 -0.04 -26.14 6.48
C ASN A 252 0.72 -27.18 7.34
N ILE A 253 0.86 -26.90 8.65
CA ILE A 253 1.47 -27.77 9.63
C ILE A 253 0.32 -28.40 10.44
N GLY A 254 0.12 -29.70 10.27
CA GLY A 254 -0.93 -30.46 10.93
C GLY A 254 -0.54 -30.90 12.35
N GLY A 255 -1.55 -31.36 13.11
CA GLY A 255 -1.31 -32.07 14.37
C GLY A 255 -1.37 -31.23 15.65
N ASN A 256 -1.55 -29.91 15.59
CA ASN A 256 -1.60 -29.06 16.78
C ASN A 256 -2.99 -28.45 17.00
N THR A 257 -3.43 -28.43 18.24
CA THR A 257 -4.68 -27.78 18.69
C THR A 257 -4.51 -26.26 18.85
N ASP A 258 -3.30 -25.80 19.16
CA ASP A 258 -3.01 -24.41 19.43
C ASP A 258 -2.72 -23.58 18.18
N LYS A 259 -3.12 -22.31 18.22
CA LYS A 259 -2.85 -21.35 17.16
C LYS A 259 -1.35 -21.07 17.05
N MET A 260 -0.78 -21.31 15.89
CA MET A 260 0.62 -21.10 15.59
C MET A 260 0.82 -19.84 14.74
N PHE A 261 1.89 -19.09 15.04
CA PHE A 261 2.23 -17.83 14.36
C PHE A 261 3.68 -17.81 13.91
N VAL A 262 3.93 -17.23 12.76
CA VAL A 262 5.30 -16.94 12.30
C VAL A 262 5.87 -15.83 13.18
N VAL A 263 7.01 -16.09 13.81
CA VAL A 263 7.69 -15.11 14.67
C VAL A 263 9.02 -14.64 14.10
N GLY A 264 9.63 -15.41 13.20
CA GLY A 264 10.91 -15.03 12.63
C GLY A 264 11.35 -15.87 11.43
N LYS A 265 12.51 -15.51 10.88
CA LYS A 265 13.12 -16.15 9.71
C LYS A 265 14.63 -16.19 9.88
N ASN A 266 15.26 -17.31 9.59
CA ASN A 266 16.71 -17.41 9.45
C ASN A 266 17.05 -17.67 7.98
N LEU A 267 17.51 -16.65 7.30
CA LEU A 267 17.81 -16.73 5.86
C LEU A 267 19.03 -17.61 5.57
N LYS A 268 20.02 -17.60 6.48
CA LYS A 268 21.27 -18.37 6.34
C LYS A 268 20.98 -19.87 6.37
N ASP A 269 20.21 -20.31 7.36
CA ASP A 269 19.93 -21.73 7.59
C ASP A 269 18.59 -22.17 6.96
N ASN A 270 17.88 -21.24 6.30
CA ASN A 270 16.59 -21.45 5.65
C ASN A 270 15.53 -22.02 6.62
N ILE A 271 15.40 -21.38 7.81
CA ILE A 271 14.49 -21.79 8.88
C ILE A 271 13.38 -20.73 9.05
N LEU A 272 12.13 -21.18 9.09
CA LEU A 272 10.98 -20.39 9.50
C LEU A 272 10.71 -20.66 10.98
N TYR A 273 10.84 -19.62 11.83
CA TYR A 273 10.52 -19.73 13.25
C TYR A 273 9.03 -19.48 13.49
N VAL A 274 8.44 -20.35 14.30
CA VAL A 274 7.05 -20.23 14.74
C VAL A 274 6.94 -20.38 16.25
N ALA A 275 5.91 -19.79 16.83
CA ALA A 275 5.55 -19.96 18.26
C ALA A 275 4.04 -20.21 18.38
N PHE A 276 3.64 -20.84 19.48
CA PHE A 276 2.25 -21.11 19.79
C PHE A 276 1.64 -20.03 20.69
N GLY A 277 0.35 -19.84 20.56
CA GLY A 277 -0.40 -18.85 21.34
C GLY A 277 -0.47 -17.48 20.67
N GLU A 278 -1.63 -16.85 20.77
CA GLU A 278 -1.89 -15.53 20.18
C GLU A 278 -1.16 -14.40 20.92
N ASP A 279 -0.80 -14.61 22.17
CA ASP A 279 -0.14 -13.63 23.05
C ASP A 279 1.30 -14.01 23.42
N ASN A 280 1.95 -14.82 22.56
CA ASN A 280 3.33 -15.23 22.81
C ASN A 280 4.30 -14.02 22.73
N ASP A 281 5.34 -14.07 23.56
CA ASP A 281 6.30 -12.96 23.70
C ASP A 281 7.23 -12.80 22.49
N TYR A 282 7.38 -13.84 21.66
CA TYR A 282 8.18 -13.78 20.44
C TYR A 282 7.55 -12.91 19.34
N LEU A 283 6.26 -12.56 19.46
CA LEU A 283 5.61 -11.59 18.57
C LEU A 283 5.80 -10.15 19.03
N LYS A 284 6.15 -9.91 20.29
CA LYS A 284 6.14 -8.59 20.92
C LYS A 284 7.51 -7.90 20.80
N SER A 285 7.47 -6.60 20.59
CA SER A 285 8.62 -5.70 20.60
C SER A 285 8.25 -4.39 21.31
N ASP A 286 9.24 -3.57 21.62
CA ASP A 286 9.08 -2.28 22.30
C ASP A 286 9.65 -1.10 21.53
N SER A 287 10.44 -1.35 20.50
CA SER A 287 10.96 -0.29 19.66
C SER A 287 11.35 -0.79 18.27
N CYS A 288 11.53 0.14 17.32
CA CYS A 288 12.06 -0.16 16.01
C CYS A 288 12.87 1.01 15.45
N ILE A 289 13.88 0.70 14.64
CA ILE A 289 14.60 1.67 13.82
C ILE A 289 13.87 1.79 12.49
N VAL A 290 13.52 3.02 12.14
CA VAL A 290 12.85 3.36 10.88
C VAL A 290 13.82 4.17 10.03
N SER A 291 14.08 3.70 8.82
CA SER A 291 14.96 4.33 7.85
C SER A 291 14.19 4.99 6.71
N ASN A 292 14.89 5.76 5.89
CA ASN A 292 14.30 6.47 4.76
C ASN A 292 13.07 7.30 5.16
N MET A 293 13.14 7.96 6.33
CA MET A 293 12.06 8.81 6.80
C MET A 293 11.80 9.96 5.83
N ASN A 294 10.57 10.04 5.40
CA ASN A 294 10.03 11.15 4.66
C ASN A 294 9.07 11.92 5.55
N PHE A 295 9.35 13.18 5.77
CA PHE A 295 8.48 14.06 6.56
C PHE A 295 7.70 14.99 5.63
N ILE A 296 6.38 14.81 5.60
CA ILE A 296 5.44 15.70 4.90
C ILE A 296 5.21 16.94 5.76
N SER A 297 5.00 16.75 7.06
CA SER A 297 4.84 17.85 8.02
C SER A 297 6.18 18.51 8.36
N LYS A 298 6.14 19.78 8.75
CA LYS A 298 7.27 20.49 9.37
C LYS A 298 7.42 20.13 10.85
N GLU A 299 6.37 19.60 11.46
CA GLU A 299 6.35 19.22 12.87
C GLU A 299 7.30 18.04 13.12
N ARG A 300 7.98 18.08 14.27
CA ARG A 300 8.88 17.04 14.76
C ARG A 300 8.57 16.74 16.22
N PRO A 301 7.38 16.22 16.52
CA PRO A 301 6.98 15.94 17.89
C PRO A 301 7.78 14.78 18.48
N LYS A 302 8.13 14.87 19.76
CA LYS A 302 8.71 13.73 20.48
C LYS A 302 7.69 12.64 20.81
N LYS A 303 6.39 12.98 20.86
CA LYS A 303 5.27 12.06 21.12
C LYS A 303 4.21 12.25 20.05
N CYS A 304 3.76 11.14 19.48
CA CYS A 304 2.71 11.14 18.46
C CYS A 304 2.07 9.74 18.40
N GLN A 305 1.26 9.48 17.37
CA GLN A 305 0.75 8.14 17.05
C GLN A 305 1.52 7.56 15.87
N ALA A 306 1.61 6.22 15.83
CA ALA A 306 2.16 5.49 14.70
C ALA A 306 1.25 4.35 14.25
N LYS A 307 1.34 4.01 12.98
CA LYS A 307 0.83 2.75 12.40
C LYS A 307 1.98 1.99 11.77
N PHE A 308 2.12 0.73 12.14
CA PHE A 308 3.10 -0.20 11.57
C PHE A 308 2.48 -1.11 10.49
N ARG A 309 1.15 -1.01 10.28
CA ARG A 309 0.37 -1.68 9.23
C ARG A 309 -0.84 -0.84 8.87
N TYR A 310 -1.28 -0.92 7.62
CA TYR A 310 -2.38 -0.12 7.08
C TYR A 310 -3.65 -0.09 7.93
N ARG A 311 -4.16 -1.24 8.38
CA ARG A 311 -5.42 -1.32 9.14
C ARG A 311 -5.23 -1.41 10.65
N GLN A 312 -4.03 -1.12 11.14
CA GLN A 312 -3.76 -1.11 12.58
C GLN A 312 -4.42 0.10 13.23
N THR A 313 -4.88 -0.06 14.46
CA THR A 313 -5.23 1.07 15.33
C THR A 313 -3.99 1.88 15.64
N ASP A 314 -4.18 3.16 15.91
CA ASP A 314 -3.08 4.04 16.30
C ASP A 314 -2.42 3.56 17.58
N ILE A 315 -1.09 3.62 17.60
CA ILE A 315 -0.25 3.28 18.74
C ILE A 315 0.43 4.56 19.19
N ASP A 316 0.31 4.90 20.46
CA ASP A 316 1.07 6.01 21.06
C ASP A 316 2.55 5.65 21.09
N VAL A 317 3.40 6.57 20.61
CA VAL A 317 4.83 6.34 20.48
C VAL A 317 5.64 7.55 20.93
N GLU A 318 6.88 7.29 21.33
CA GLU A 318 7.92 8.31 21.54
C GLU A 318 8.98 8.21 20.45
N ILE A 319 9.44 9.35 19.95
CA ILE A 319 10.37 9.43 18.81
C ILE A 319 11.72 9.94 19.27
N GLU A 320 12.75 9.20 18.95
CA GLU A 320 14.13 9.65 18.98
C GLU A 320 14.63 9.89 17.56
N TYR A 321 15.01 11.12 17.26
CA TYR A 321 15.49 11.52 15.93
C TYR A 321 16.99 11.23 15.84
N LEU A 322 17.39 10.47 14.82
CA LEU A 322 18.75 10.14 14.52
C LEU A 322 19.25 10.90 13.28
N ASP A 323 20.55 10.77 12.98
CA ASP A 323 21.11 11.26 11.73
C ASP A 323 20.65 10.41 10.52
N ASN A 324 20.93 10.88 9.30
CA ASN A 324 20.69 10.15 8.04
C ASN A 324 19.21 9.78 7.75
N ASN A 325 18.26 10.60 8.18
CA ASN A 325 16.82 10.35 8.01
C ASN A 325 16.36 9.03 8.64
N GLU A 326 16.92 8.68 9.77
CA GLU A 326 16.49 7.57 10.61
C GLU A 326 15.88 8.08 11.91
N ILE A 327 14.98 7.27 12.48
CA ILE A 327 14.41 7.51 13.81
C ILE A 327 14.33 6.20 14.58
N ILE A 328 14.36 6.27 15.92
CA ILE A 328 13.88 5.18 16.76
C ILE A 328 12.47 5.51 17.22
N VAL A 329 11.58 4.56 17.05
CA VAL A 329 10.19 4.66 17.50
C VAL A 329 10.00 3.71 18.67
N HIS A 330 9.74 4.27 19.86
CA HIS A 330 9.49 3.53 21.09
C HIS A 330 7.99 3.38 21.33
N TYR A 331 7.55 2.18 21.71
CA TYR A 331 6.16 1.82 21.92
C TYR A 331 6.04 0.72 23.00
N ASN A 332 4.83 0.40 23.44
CA ASN A 332 4.62 -0.59 24.49
C ASN A 332 4.06 -1.90 23.90
N ASN A 333 4.87 -2.97 23.91
CA ASN A 333 4.48 -4.35 23.60
C ASN A 333 3.61 -4.53 22.33
N VAL A 334 4.03 -3.95 21.21
CA VAL A 334 3.31 -4.08 19.93
C VAL A 334 3.66 -5.40 19.27
N LYS A 335 2.63 -6.12 18.83
CA LYS A 335 2.79 -7.42 18.15
C LYS A 335 3.13 -7.27 16.69
N ALA A 336 4.07 -8.09 16.25
CA ALA A 336 4.39 -8.33 14.84
C ALA A 336 4.75 -7.06 14.05
N VAL A 337 5.49 -6.15 14.67
CA VAL A 337 6.20 -5.08 13.96
C VAL A 337 7.20 -5.77 13.03
N THR A 338 7.16 -5.43 11.74
CA THR A 338 7.78 -6.28 10.71
C THR A 338 8.76 -5.47 9.85
N PRO A 339 10.03 -5.89 9.72
CA PRO A 339 10.99 -5.25 8.81
C PRO A 339 10.49 -5.23 7.36
N GLY A 340 10.66 -4.09 6.68
CA GLY A 340 10.17 -3.84 5.33
C GLY A 340 8.78 -3.20 5.26
N GLN A 341 7.96 -3.30 6.31
CA GLN A 341 6.71 -2.54 6.39
C GLN A 341 6.98 -1.05 6.67
N ALA A 342 5.99 -0.20 6.36
CA ALA A 342 6.09 1.20 6.70
C ALA A 342 5.69 1.45 8.16
N CYS A 343 6.43 2.38 8.79
CA CYS A 343 6.00 3.08 9.99
C CYS A 343 5.52 4.47 9.58
N VAL A 344 4.25 4.78 9.82
CA VAL A 344 3.65 6.06 9.45
C VAL A 344 3.22 6.80 10.71
N LEU A 345 3.65 8.06 10.82
CA LEU A 345 3.45 8.90 12.00
C LEU A 345 2.27 9.85 11.80
N TYR A 346 1.52 10.05 12.87
CA TYR A 346 0.34 10.92 12.90
C TYR A 346 0.33 11.81 14.14
N LEU A 347 -0.21 13.04 13.97
CA LEU A 347 -0.55 13.92 15.07
C LEU A 347 -2.02 14.34 14.92
N GLY A 348 -2.91 13.70 15.67
CA GLY A 348 -4.35 13.78 15.42
C GLY A 348 -4.69 13.31 13.99
N ASP A 349 -5.32 14.18 13.20
CA ASP A 349 -5.66 13.88 11.80
C ASP A 349 -4.49 14.08 10.83
N GLU A 350 -3.43 14.80 11.22
CA GLU A 350 -2.30 15.08 10.35
C GLU A 350 -1.39 13.85 10.17
N CYS A 351 -1.15 13.44 8.92
CA CYS A 351 -0.10 12.50 8.58
C CYS A 351 1.24 13.24 8.50
N LEU A 352 2.13 12.96 9.45
CA LEU A 352 3.44 13.60 9.54
C LEU A 352 4.42 13.09 8.48
N GLY A 353 4.16 11.90 7.94
CA GLY A 353 5.02 11.18 7.02
C GLY A 353 5.31 9.77 7.51
N GLY A 354 6.30 9.11 6.89
CA GLY A 354 6.65 7.74 7.27
C GLY A 354 7.98 7.29 6.70
N GLY A 355 8.44 6.14 7.17
CA GLY A 355 9.65 5.48 6.72
C GLY A 355 9.49 3.96 6.70
N ILE A 356 10.57 3.26 6.36
CA ILE A 356 10.59 1.80 6.29
C ILE A 356 11.19 1.23 7.58
N ILE A 357 10.51 0.29 8.21
CA ILE A 357 11.01 -0.42 9.39
C ILE A 357 12.25 -1.22 8.97
N LYS A 358 13.40 -0.81 9.47
CA LYS A 358 14.71 -1.39 9.19
C LYS A 358 15.02 -2.55 10.11
N GLU A 359 14.89 -2.30 11.41
CA GLU A 359 15.15 -3.26 12.48
C GLU A 359 14.09 -3.13 13.57
N VAL A 360 13.85 -4.22 14.27
CA VAL A 360 12.92 -4.29 15.41
C VAL A 360 13.69 -4.71 16.63
N LEU A 361 13.45 -4.02 17.74
CA LEU A 361 14.20 -4.17 18.98
C LEU A 361 13.26 -4.61 20.12
N LYS A 362 13.84 -5.26 21.11
CA LYS A 362 13.23 -5.55 22.39
C LYS A 362 14.28 -5.35 23.49
N ASP A 363 13.96 -4.60 24.53
CA ASP A 363 14.89 -4.25 25.61
C ASP A 363 16.19 -3.60 25.07
N ASN A 364 16.08 -2.75 24.04
CA ASN A 364 17.17 -2.09 23.30
C ASN A 364 18.10 -3.04 22.52
N GLU A 365 17.77 -4.31 22.39
CA GLU A 365 18.54 -5.28 21.62
C GLU A 365 17.82 -5.69 20.35
N LYS A 366 18.57 -5.92 19.28
CA LYS A 366 18.02 -6.45 18.02
C LYS A 366 17.43 -7.83 18.27
N ILE A 367 16.21 -8.06 17.82
CA ILE A 367 15.55 -9.36 17.89
C ILE A 367 16.21 -10.31 16.88
N TRP A 368 17.06 -11.20 17.38
CA TRP A 368 17.95 -12.06 16.58
C TRP A 368 17.23 -13.02 15.62
N TYR A 369 15.98 -13.38 15.92
CA TYR A 369 15.21 -14.34 15.13
C TYR A 369 14.34 -13.70 14.03
N LEU A 370 14.22 -12.38 13.99
CA LEU A 370 13.32 -11.71 13.03
C LEU A 370 13.83 -11.82 11.59
N LEU A 371 15.11 -11.53 11.37
CA LEU A 371 15.79 -11.61 10.06
C LEU A 371 17.30 -11.80 10.26
#